data_c5cbb0b73f23f3f56e727bc4cd1a17ae
#
_entry.id   c5cbb0b73f23f3f56e727bc4cd1a17ae
#
_cell.length_a   1.000
_cell.length_b   1.000
_cell.length_c   1.000
_cell.angle_alpha   90.00
_cell.angle_beta   90.00
_cell.angle_gamma   90.00
#
_symmetry.space_group_name_H-M   'P 1'
#
loop_
_entity.id
_entity.type
_entity.pdbx_description
1 polymer ?
#
loop_
_entity_poly.entity_id
_entity_poly.type
_entity_poly.pdbx_seq_one_letter_code
_entity_poly.pdbx_strand_id
1 'polypeptide(L)'
;MNICFVGFGNIAQAIIGGLLKSGMSSENIACIERNQQKIALLKEKNLRMIQLENLASENFDLILLAVKPKDALRTEKDIFDSAPKSILITVVAGIALNKYSRPGSVIRSMPNTACAFGKGITGLYADDQKSHGFKNAIKLFSRTGYVLALENEGEMHRFTSIIGSGQAFLFQVLKVYLLELEKISFNDGNNLNDVFNHFVSSLGDSFAEEPDFENLINRIKSPGGTTQAGLESLENSELDKIFREAFEAAKNRSIEISNEQ
;
A
#
# COMPACT_ATOMS: atom_id res chain seq x y z
N MET A 1 -16.34 -3.96 -14.22
CA MET A 1 -15.38 -4.86 -13.55
C MET A 1 -15.95 -5.20 -12.20
N ASN A 2 -16.25 -6.47 -11.99
CA ASN A 2 -16.79 -7.01 -10.74
C ASN A 2 -15.66 -7.65 -9.93
N ILE A 3 -15.59 -7.33 -8.65
CA ILE A 3 -14.45 -7.69 -7.81
C ILE A 3 -14.95 -8.29 -6.49
N CYS A 4 -14.30 -9.37 -6.06
CA CYS A 4 -14.52 -9.95 -4.75
C CYS A 4 -13.29 -9.79 -3.86
N PHE A 5 -13.44 -9.24 -2.67
CA PHE A 5 -12.40 -9.21 -1.64
C PHE A 5 -12.63 -10.34 -0.65
N VAL A 6 -11.62 -11.19 -0.48
CA VAL A 6 -11.60 -12.23 0.55
C VAL A 6 -10.77 -11.74 1.71
N GLY A 7 -11.44 -11.29 2.76
CA GLY A 7 -10.88 -10.56 3.90
C GLY A 7 -11.06 -9.04 3.78
N PHE A 8 -11.39 -8.40 4.90
CA PHE A 8 -11.63 -6.96 5.02
C PHE A 8 -10.70 -6.34 6.08
N GLY A 9 -9.37 -6.54 5.88
CA GLY A 9 -8.32 -5.90 6.68
C GLY A 9 -8.06 -4.45 6.26
N ASN A 10 -7.11 -3.76 6.93
CA ASN A 10 -6.79 -2.36 6.67
C ASN A 10 -6.46 -2.08 5.20
N ILE A 11 -5.67 -2.96 4.55
CA ILE A 11 -5.29 -2.77 3.15
C ILE A 11 -6.49 -2.98 2.20
N ALA A 12 -7.36 -3.96 2.47
CA ALA A 12 -8.59 -4.14 1.69
C ALA A 12 -9.50 -2.92 1.82
N GLN A 13 -9.67 -2.38 3.04
CA GLN A 13 -10.44 -1.16 3.28
C GLN A 13 -9.86 0.05 2.54
N ALA A 14 -8.52 0.19 2.51
CA ALA A 14 -7.85 1.27 1.80
C ALA A 14 -8.08 1.16 0.28
N ILE A 15 -7.92 -0.04 -0.29
CA ILE A 15 -8.15 -0.26 -1.73
C ILE A 15 -9.63 0.02 -2.07
N ILE A 16 -10.57 -0.55 -1.32
CA ILE A 16 -12.01 -0.34 -1.54
C ILE A 16 -12.38 1.14 -1.42
N GLY A 17 -11.86 1.83 -0.39
CA GLY A 17 -12.07 3.27 -0.24
C GLY A 17 -11.61 4.08 -1.44
N GLY A 18 -10.42 3.78 -1.97
CA GLY A 18 -9.89 4.40 -3.19
C GLY A 18 -10.72 4.08 -4.44
N LEU A 19 -11.16 2.83 -4.59
CA LEU A 19 -12.02 2.41 -5.70
C LEU A 19 -13.36 3.16 -5.70
N LEU A 20 -14.03 3.23 -4.56
CA LEU A 20 -15.27 3.99 -4.41
C LEU A 20 -15.06 5.48 -4.71
N LYS A 21 -13.99 6.07 -4.20
CA LYS A 21 -13.61 7.45 -4.48
C LYS A 21 -13.32 7.71 -5.96
N SER A 22 -12.80 6.71 -6.69
CA SER A 22 -12.57 6.78 -8.14
C SER A 22 -13.84 6.64 -8.99
N GLY A 23 -15.02 6.53 -8.36
CA GLY A 23 -16.30 6.37 -9.03
C GLY A 23 -16.68 4.93 -9.37
N MET A 24 -16.03 3.92 -8.77
CA MET A 24 -16.50 2.54 -8.88
C MET A 24 -17.77 2.36 -8.04
N SER A 25 -18.81 1.75 -8.63
CA SER A 25 -20.03 1.44 -7.87
C SER A 25 -19.76 0.39 -6.79
N SER A 26 -20.35 0.58 -5.60
CA SER A 26 -20.32 -0.42 -4.52
C SER A 26 -20.95 -1.76 -4.92
N GLU A 27 -21.88 -1.75 -5.86
CA GLU A 27 -22.52 -2.95 -6.42
C GLU A 27 -21.51 -3.88 -7.13
N ASN A 28 -20.44 -3.30 -7.66
CA ASN A 28 -19.35 -4.05 -8.32
C ASN A 28 -18.33 -4.63 -7.35
N ILE A 29 -18.50 -4.39 -6.04
CA ILE A 29 -17.59 -4.83 -5.00
C ILE A 29 -18.32 -5.78 -4.05
N ALA A 30 -17.86 -7.01 -3.98
CA ALA A 30 -18.31 -7.99 -2.99
C ALA A 30 -17.20 -8.31 -2.00
N CYS A 31 -17.57 -8.70 -0.79
CA CYS A 31 -16.65 -9.07 0.26
C CYS A 31 -17.04 -10.40 0.92
N ILE A 32 -16.03 -11.21 1.23
CA ILE A 32 -16.14 -12.39 2.08
C ILE A 32 -15.40 -12.07 3.37
N GLU A 33 -16.10 -12.02 4.49
CA GLU A 33 -15.53 -11.71 5.81
C GLU A 33 -16.26 -12.53 6.89
N ARG A 34 -15.52 -12.97 7.91
CA ARG A 34 -16.05 -13.78 9.02
C ARG A 34 -16.17 -13.00 10.33
N ASN A 35 -15.43 -11.90 10.46
CA ASN A 35 -15.43 -11.09 11.69
C ASN A 35 -16.65 -10.20 11.74
N GLN A 36 -17.47 -10.33 12.79
CA GLN A 36 -18.75 -9.61 12.94
C GLN A 36 -18.58 -8.09 12.99
N GLN A 37 -17.51 -7.58 13.61
CA GLN A 37 -17.26 -6.12 13.64
C GLN A 37 -16.96 -5.57 12.26
N LYS A 38 -16.20 -6.31 11.44
CA LYS A 38 -15.91 -5.92 10.05
C LYS A 38 -17.13 -6.05 9.14
N ILE A 39 -18.00 -7.03 9.41
CA ILE A 39 -19.28 -7.18 8.71
C ILE A 39 -20.16 -5.95 8.95
N ALA A 40 -20.20 -5.39 10.15
CA ALA A 40 -20.91 -4.14 10.43
C ALA A 40 -20.39 -2.98 9.57
N LEU A 41 -19.06 -2.83 9.48
CA LEU A 41 -18.44 -1.81 8.63
C LEU A 41 -18.73 -1.98 7.13
N LEU A 42 -18.83 -3.23 6.66
CA LEU A 42 -19.22 -3.51 5.26
C LEU A 42 -20.63 -3.03 4.96
N LYS A 43 -21.56 -3.27 5.90
CA LYS A 43 -22.95 -2.82 5.78
C LYS A 43 -23.07 -1.28 5.77
N GLU A 44 -22.33 -0.59 6.63
CA GLU A 44 -22.26 0.88 6.65
C GLU A 44 -21.79 1.46 5.31
N LYS A 45 -20.89 0.75 4.61
CA LYS A 45 -20.38 1.15 3.29
C LYS A 45 -21.25 0.67 2.12
N ASN A 46 -22.41 0.06 2.38
CA ASN A 46 -23.29 -0.54 1.36
C ASN A 46 -22.56 -1.51 0.42
N LEU A 47 -21.61 -2.29 0.94
CA LEU A 47 -20.89 -3.29 0.18
C LEU A 47 -21.61 -4.65 0.25
N ARG A 48 -21.62 -5.37 -0.89
CA ARG A 48 -22.22 -6.70 -0.95
C ARG A 48 -21.41 -7.69 -0.12
N MET A 49 -22.09 -8.49 0.69
CA MET A 49 -21.49 -9.68 1.31
C MET A 49 -21.93 -10.93 0.58
N ILE A 50 -20.98 -11.82 0.36
CA ILE A 50 -21.22 -13.16 -0.19
C ILE A 50 -20.53 -14.21 0.67
N GLN A 51 -20.96 -15.45 0.52
CA GLN A 51 -20.28 -16.61 1.09
C GLN A 51 -19.30 -17.20 0.09
N LEU A 52 -18.28 -17.90 0.57
CA LEU A 52 -17.24 -18.48 -0.27
C LEU A 52 -17.82 -19.46 -1.30
N GLU A 53 -18.81 -20.23 -0.89
CA GLU A 53 -19.51 -21.23 -1.71
C GLU A 53 -20.24 -20.60 -2.91
N ASN A 54 -20.56 -19.31 -2.81
CA ASN A 54 -21.26 -18.59 -3.87
C ASN A 54 -20.33 -17.98 -4.93
N LEU A 55 -19.00 -18.09 -4.77
CA LEU A 55 -18.04 -17.57 -5.75
C LEU A 55 -18.26 -18.12 -7.17
N ALA A 56 -18.64 -19.39 -7.31
CA ALA A 56 -18.86 -20.02 -8.60
C ALA A 56 -20.08 -19.48 -9.35
N SER A 57 -21.10 -19.03 -8.62
CA SER A 57 -22.33 -18.47 -9.20
C SER A 57 -22.23 -16.98 -9.54
N GLU A 58 -21.15 -16.33 -9.09
CA GLU A 58 -20.89 -14.92 -9.32
C GLU A 58 -19.81 -14.76 -10.40
N ASN A 59 -20.02 -13.81 -11.31
CA ASN A 59 -19.06 -13.54 -12.37
C ASN A 59 -18.10 -12.40 -11.94
N PHE A 60 -17.06 -12.75 -11.18
CA PHE A 60 -16.02 -11.79 -10.82
C PHE A 60 -14.90 -11.79 -11.87
N ASP A 61 -14.49 -10.59 -12.26
CA ASP A 61 -13.31 -10.40 -13.12
C ASP A 61 -12.02 -10.68 -12.35
N LEU A 62 -12.02 -10.35 -11.05
CA LEU A 62 -10.86 -10.49 -10.14
C LEU A 62 -11.32 -10.85 -8.72
N ILE A 63 -10.55 -11.72 -8.07
CA ILE A 63 -10.67 -11.99 -6.64
C ILE A 63 -9.43 -11.48 -5.93
N LEU A 64 -9.57 -10.65 -4.90
CA LEU A 64 -8.47 -10.17 -4.09
C LEU A 64 -8.38 -10.93 -2.76
N LEU A 65 -7.26 -11.61 -2.55
CA LEU A 65 -6.94 -12.31 -1.32
C LEU A 65 -6.26 -11.34 -0.33
N ALA A 66 -6.98 -10.94 0.72
CA ALA A 66 -6.56 -9.96 1.71
C ALA A 66 -6.70 -10.46 3.16
N VAL A 67 -6.38 -11.73 3.37
CA VAL A 67 -6.36 -12.39 4.68
C VAL A 67 -4.97 -12.27 5.34
N LYS A 68 -4.84 -12.77 6.57
CA LYS A 68 -3.52 -12.86 7.22
C LYS A 68 -2.64 -13.91 6.54
N PRO A 69 -1.29 -13.76 6.53
CA PRO A 69 -0.37 -14.68 5.85
C PRO A 69 -0.62 -16.16 6.20
N LYS A 70 -0.78 -16.47 7.47
CA LYS A 70 -1.04 -17.85 7.97
C LYS A 70 -2.30 -18.52 7.38
N ASP A 71 -3.25 -17.75 6.89
CA ASP A 71 -4.53 -18.25 6.37
C ASP A 71 -4.55 -18.26 4.83
N ALA A 72 -3.53 -17.65 4.18
CA ALA A 72 -3.58 -17.32 2.77
C ALA A 72 -3.60 -18.53 1.84
N LEU A 73 -2.69 -19.49 2.02
CA LEU A 73 -2.59 -20.66 1.14
C LEU A 73 -3.82 -21.55 1.25
N ARG A 74 -4.35 -21.72 2.47
CA ARG A 74 -5.61 -22.46 2.67
C ARG A 74 -6.76 -21.74 1.97
N THR A 75 -6.89 -20.43 2.19
CA THR A 75 -7.99 -19.64 1.61
C THR A 75 -7.90 -19.60 0.08
N GLU A 76 -6.69 -19.53 -0.48
CA GLU A 76 -6.46 -19.59 -1.93
C GLU A 76 -6.98 -20.91 -2.50
N LYS A 77 -6.66 -22.03 -1.85
CA LYS A 77 -7.14 -23.34 -2.25
C LYS A 77 -8.67 -23.40 -2.21
N ASP A 78 -9.28 -22.96 -1.11
CA ASP A 78 -10.75 -22.91 -0.96
C ASP A 78 -11.39 -22.05 -2.08
N ILE A 79 -10.75 -20.93 -2.48
CA ILE A 79 -11.20 -20.08 -3.61
C ILE A 79 -11.16 -20.85 -4.92
N PHE A 80 -10.05 -21.51 -5.24
CA PHE A 80 -9.92 -22.23 -6.51
C PHE A 80 -10.76 -23.51 -6.56
N ASP A 81 -11.07 -24.12 -5.43
CA ASP A 81 -12.02 -25.23 -5.37
C ASP A 81 -13.44 -24.74 -5.68
N SER A 82 -13.84 -23.55 -5.19
CA SER A 82 -15.15 -22.95 -5.45
C SER A 82 -15.22 -22.29 -6.85
N ALA A 83 -14.16 -21.64 -7.31
CA ALA A 83 -14.14 -20.88 -8.55
C ALA A 83 -12.85 -21.17 -9.38
N PRO A 84 -12.73 -22.32 -10.03
CA PRO A 84 -11.49 -22.82 -10.63
C PRO A 84 -10.88 -21.97 -11.75
N LYS A 85 -11.67 -21.11 -12.37
CA LYS A 85 -11.23 -20.25 -13.49
C LYS A 85 -10.92 -18.82 -13.06
N SER A 86 -11.00 -18.53 -11.77
CA SER A 86 -10.77 -17.18 -11.24
C SER A 86 -9.32 -16.73 -11.41
N ILE A 87 -9.14 -15.43 -11.56
CA ILE A 87 -7.86 -14.76 -11.45
C ILE A 87 -7.76 -14.20 -10.04
N LEU A 88 -6.72 -14.62 -9.33
CA LEU A 88 -6.49 -14.23 -7.95
C LEU A 88 -5.42 -13.15 -7.87
N ILE A 89 -5.73 -12.04 -7.24
CA ILE A 89 -4.73 -11.06 -6.82
C ILE A 89 -4.49 -11.23 -5.33
N THR A 90 -3.26 -11.48 -4.93
CA THR A 90 -2.89 -11.53 -3.51
C THR A 90 -2.24 -10.22 -3.07
N VAL A 91 -2.74 -9.64 -1.97
CA VAL A 91 -2.10 -8.52 -1.25
C VAL A 91 -1.34 -9.01 -0.02
N VAL A 92 -1.19 -10.32 0.13
CA VAL A 92 -0.53 -10.94 1.28
C VAL A 92 0.98 -10.86 1.11
N ALA A 93 1.66 -10.23 2.08
CA ALA A 93 3.11 -10.13 2.09
C ALA A 93 3.78 -11.48 2.36
N GLY A 94 4.98 -11.67 1.81
CA GLY A 94 5.86 -12.77 2.19
C GLY A 94 5.52 -14.15 1.61
N ILE A 95 4.55 -14.29 0.69
CA ILE A 95 4.25 -15.58 0.06
C ILE A 95 4.65 -15.53 -1.42
N ALA A 96 5.60 -16.37 -1.80
CA ALA A 96 6.05 -16.47 -3.19
C ALA A 96 5.03 -17.21 -4.07
N LEU A 97 4.99 -16.90 -5.38
CA LEU A 97 4.02 -17.49 -6.33
C LEU A 97 4.05 -19.01 -6.34
N ASN A 98 5.24 -19.61 -6.27
CA ASN A 98 5.41 -21.06 -6.29
C ASN A 98 4.84 -21.79 -5.06
N LYS A 99 4.41 -21.07 -4.03
CA LYS A 99 3.73 -21.64 -2.85
C LYS A 99 2.22 -21.79 -3.05
N TYR A 100 1.64 -21.03 -3.99
CA TYR A 100 0.22 -21.12 -4.33
C TYR A 100 -0.07 -22.38 -5.16
N SER A 101 -1.28 -22.95 -5.03
CA SER A 101 -1.67 -24.18 -5.72
C SER A 101 -1.76 -24.01 -7.25
N ARG A 102 -2.03 -22.79 -7.72
CA ARG A 102 -2.14 -22.43 -9.14
C ARG A 102 -1.39 -21.13 -9.44
N PRO A 103 -0.05 -21.14 -9.41
CA PRO A 103 0.75 -19.91 -9.51
C PRO A 103 0.48 -19.11 -10.79
N GLY A 104 0.21 -19.77 -11.92
CA GLY A 104 -0.13 -19.11 -13.19
C GLY A 104 -1.46 -18.34 -13.19
N SER A 105 -2.31 -18.53 -12.17
CA SER A 105 -3.57 -17.80 -11.99
C SER A 105 -3.49 -16.77 -10.85
N VAL A 106 -2.33 -16.58 -10.24
CA VAL A 106 -2.10 -15.67 -9.13
C VAL A 106 -1.25 -14.48 -9.55
N ILE A 107 -1.67 -13.30 -9.15
CA ILE A 107 -0.93 -12.05 -9.32
C ILE A 107 -0.56 -11.55 -7.94
N ARG A 108 0.71 -11.37 -7.67
CA ARG A 108 1.18 -10.73 -6.44
C ARG A 108 1.02 -9.22 -6.57
N SER A 109 0.50 -8.61 -5.52
CA SER A 109 0.40 -7.16 -5.43
C SER A 109 0.85 -6.66 -4.06
N MET A 110 1.52 -5.53 -4.05
CA MET A 110 1.94 -4.84 -2.83
C MET A 110 1.47 -3.39 -2.89
N PRO A 111 0.22 -3.13 -2.54
CA PRO A 111 -0.31 -1.79 -2.38
C PRO A 111 0.11 -1.19 -1.02
N ASN A 112 0.04 0.14 -0.90
CA ASN A 112 0.13 0.83 0.38
C ASN A 112 -1.20 1.50 0.77
N THR A 113 -1.30 1.97 2.01
CA THR A 113 -2.54 2.54 2.56
C THR A 113 -2.98 3.83 1.89
N ALA A 114 -2.09 4.52 1.18
CA ALA A 114 -2.43 5.72 0.41
C ALA A 114 -3.42 5.45 -0.74
N CYS A 115 -3.67 4.17 -1.08
CA CYS A 115 -4.76 3.76 -1.97
C CYS A 115 -6.10 4.38 -1.56
N ALA A 116 -6.38 4.52 -0.26
CA ALA A 116 -7.60 5.13 0.26
C ALA A 116 -7.86 6.56 -0.25
N PHE A 117 -6.80 7.24 -0.64
CA PHE A 117 -6.82 8.64 -1.09
C PHE A 117 -6.64 8.78 -2.61
N GLY A 118 -6.52 7.68 -3.36
CA GLY A 118 -6.16 7.69 -4.78
C GLY A 118 -4.69 8.05 -5.05
N LYS A 119 -3.86 8.01 -4.01
CA LYS A 119 -2.41 8.28 -4.05
C LYS A 119 -1.58 7.04 -3.68
N GLY A 120 -2.16 5.86 -3.84
CA GLY A 120 -1.48 4.60 -3.60
C GLY A 120 -0.33 4.36 -4.58
N ILE A 121 0.63 3.55 -4.17
CA ILE A 121 1.64 2.99 -5.06
C ILE A 121 1.55 1.48 -4.91
N THR A 122 1.35 0.78 -6.02
CA THR A 122 1.16 -0.68 -6.02
C THR A 122 2.17 -1.35 -6.92
N GLY A 123 3.02 -2.21 -6.37
CA GLY A 123 3.85 -3.14 -7.12
C GLY A 123 3.05 -4.37 -7.53
N LEU A 124 3.17 -4.79 -8.77
CA LEU A 124 2.53 -6.01 -9.31
C LEU A 124 3.57 -6.95 -9.90
N TYR A 125 3.40 -8.23 -9.65
CA TYR A 125 4.17 -9.28 -10.31
C TYR A 125 3.30 -10.51 -10.63
N ALA A 126 3.52 -11.11 -11.80
CA ALA A 126 3.00 -12.41 -12.22
C ALA A 126 3.97 -13.04 -13.20
N ASP A 127 3.95 -14.37 -13.34
CA ASP A 127 4.78 -15.08 -14.30
C ASP A 127 4.43 -14.70 -15.75
N ASP A 128 3.13 -14.51 -16.05
CA ASP A 128 2.67 -13.98 -17.34
C ASP A 128 2.10 -12.56 -17.19
N GLN A 129 2.97 -11.57 -17.35
CA GLN A 129 2.59 -10.16 -17.31
C GLN A 129 1.83 -9.67 -18.57
N LYS A 130 1.71 -10.52 -19.61
CA LYS A 130 0.91 -10.20 -20.79
C LYS A 130 -0.52 -10.70 -20.67
N SER A 131 -0.84 -11.52 -19.67
CA SER A 131 -2.16 -12.10 -19.43
C SER A 131 -3.26 -11.04 -19.32
N HIS A 132 -4.48 -11.44 -19.63
CA HIS A 132 -5.66 -10.61 -19.43
C HIS A 132 -5.85 -10.24 -17.95
N GLY A 133 -5.56 -11.18 -17.05
CA GLY A 133 -5.62 -10.97 -15.61
C GLY A 133 -4.67 -9.89 -15.12
N PHE A 134 -3.43 -9.92 -15.57
CA PHE A 134 -2.44 -8.91 -15.19
C PHE A 134 -2.83 -7.51 -15.67
N LYS A 135 -3.35 -7.39 -16.91
CA LYS A 135 -3.87 -6.14 -17.44
C LYS A 135 -5.07 -5.63 -16.64
N ASN A 136 -5.95 -6.51 -16.18
CA ASN A 136 -7.07 -6.14 -15.31
C ASN A 136 -6.58 -5.69 -13.92
N ALA A 137 -5.56 -6.33 -13.36
CA ALA A 137 -4.93 -5.90 -12.11
C ALA A 137 -4.34 -4.48 -12.25
N ILE A 138 -3.64 -4.19 -13.33
CA ILE A 138 -3.15 -2.82 -13.62
C ILE A 138 -4.32 -1.84 -13.66
N LYS A 139 -5.39 -2.13 -14.43
CA LYS A 139 -6.57 -1.25 -14.52
C LYS A 139 -7.24 -1.02 -13.17
N LEU A 140 -7.29 -2.05 -12.33
CA LEU A 140 -7.86 -1.95 -10.99
C LEU A 140 -7.06 -0.99 -10.12
N PHE A 141 -5.76 -1.24 -9.96
CA PHE A 141 -4.92 -0.45 -9.07
C PHE A 141 -4.63 0.96 -9.59
N SER A 142 -4.65 1.18 -10.91
CA SER A 142 -4.57 2.53 -11.48
C SER A 142 -5.72 3.45 -11.06
N ARG A 143 -6.83 2.90 -10.59
CA ARG A 143 -7.91 3.69 -9.98
C ARG A 143 -7.57 4.19 -8.56
N THR A 144 -6.60 3.55 -7.90
CA THR A 144 -6.22 3.88 -6.53
C THR A 144 -4.86 4.57 -6.42
N GLY A 145 -4.18 4.79 -7.56
CA GLY A 145 -2.90 5.47 -7.62
C GLY A 145 -1.97 4.95 -8.72
N TYR A 146 -0.68 4.96 -8.46
CA TYR A 146 0.36 4.54 -9.39
C TYR A 146 0.57 3.02 -9.34
N VAL A 147 0.86 2.41 -10.50
CA VAL A 147 1.10 0.96 -10.61
C VAL A 147 2.46 0.74 -11.27
N LEU A 148 3.26 -0.14 -10.65
CA LEU A 148 4.57 -0.55 -11.14
C LEU A 148 4.54 -2.07 -11.38
N ALA A 149 4.74 -2.50 -12.64
CA ALA A 149 5.00 -3.89 -12.95
C ALA A 149 6.48 -4.18 -12.61
N LEU A 150 6.71 -5.14 -11.70
CA LEU A 150 8.05 -5.50 -11.27
C LEU A 150 8.65 -6.51 -12.25
N GLU A 151 9.94 -6.38 -12.57
CA GLU A 151 10.62 -7.23 -13.55
C GLU A 151 10.75 -8.69 -13.08
N ASN A 152 10.93 -8.89 -11.78
CA ASN A 152 11.03 -10.21 -11.18
C ASN A 152 10.39 -10.23 -9.79
N GLU A 153 10.05 -11.44 -9.31
CA GLU A 153 9.38 -11.63 -8.04
C GLU A 153 10.22 -11.16 -6.84
N GLY A 154 11.55 -11.27 -6.92
CA GLY A 154 12.48 -10.87 -5.85
C GLY A 154 12.40 -9.37 -5.53
N GLU A 155 12.11 -8.53 -6.52
CA GLU A 155 11.92 -7.09 -6.30
C GLU A 155 10.72 -6.77 -5.38
N MET A 156 9.79 -7.72 -5.20
CA MET A 156 8.67 -7.54 -4.28
C MET A 156 9.12 -7.29 -2.83
N HIS A 157 10.23 -7.90 -2.38
CA HIS A 157 10.75 -7.69 -1.03
C HIS A 157 11.32 -6.27 -0.85
N ARG A 158 12.06 -5.78 -1.85
CA ARG A 158 12.57 -4.41 -1.86
C ARG A 158 11.43 -3.40 -1.95
N PHE A 159 10.46 -3.66 -2.83
CA PHE A 159 9.27 -2.83 -2.96
C PHE A 159 8.48 -2.77 -1.65
N THR A 160 8.32 -3.90 -0.96
CA THR A 160 7.67 -3.96 0.36
C THR A 160 8.39 -3.08 1.38
N SER A 161 9.74 -3.12 1.43
CA SER A 161 10.49 -2.33 2.39
C SER A 161 10.38 -0.82 2.12
N ILE A 162 10.44 -0.40 0.85
CA ILE A 162 10.46 1.02 0.48
C ILE A 162 9.04 1.62 0.48
N ILE A 163 8.10 0.98 -0.20
CA ILE A 163 6.75 1.52 -0.42
C ILE A 163 5.77 1.04 0.65
N GLY A 164 5.82 -0.24 1.01
CA GLY A 164 4.94 -0.80 2.03
C GLY A 164 5.28 -0.30 3.43
N SER A 165 6.54 -0.40 3.83
CA SER A 165 7.01 -0.03 5.18
C SER A 165 7.54 1.41 5.26
N GLY A 166 8.16 1.91 4.19
CA GLY A 166 8.83 3.22 4.18
C GLY A 166 7.91 4.39 4.49
N GLN A 167 6.61 4.29 4.17
CA GLN A 167 5.62 5.29 4.59
C GLN A 167 5.60 5.46 6.11
N ALA A 168 5.72 4.36 6.88
CA ALA A 168 5.78 4.42 8.35
C ALA A 168 7.08 5.05 8.84
N PHE A 169 8.20 4.86 8.14
CA PHE A 169 9.48 5.48 8.49
C PHE A 169 9.41 7.01 8.33
N LEU A 170 8.80 7.48 7.25
CA LEU A 170 8.55 8.92 7.05
C LEU A 170 7.59 9.47 8.11
N PHE A 171 6.54 8.75 8.49
CA PHE A 171 5.67 9.18 9.59
C PHE A 171 6.44 9.32 10.91
N GLN A 172 7.44 8.47 11.18
CA GLN A 172 8.27 8.60 12.36
C GLN A 172 9.10 9.89 12.34
N VAL A 173 9.62 10.30 11.18
CA VAL A 173 10.30 11.60 11.01
C VAL A 173 9.32 12.75 11.19
N LEU A 174 8.17 12.70 10.48
CA LEU A 174 7.14 13.73 10.56
C LEU A 174 6.59 13.91 11.98
N LYS A 175 6.55 12.82 12.78
CA LYS A 175 6.20 12.90 14.19
C LYS A 175 7.18 13.77 14.99
N VAL A 176 8.48 13.68 14.71
CA VAL A 176 9.48 14.54 15.35
C VAL A 176 9.25 16.01 14.98
N TYR A 177 8.99 16.29 13.68
CA TYR A 177 8.63 17.64 13.25
C TYR A 177 7.40 18.19 13.98
N LEU A 178 6.35 17.38 14.12
CA LEU A 178 5.14 17.81 14.84
C LEU A 178 5.43 18.16 16.31
N LEU A 179 6.23 17.32 16.99
CA LEU A 179 6.64 17.55 18.39
C LEU A 179 7.49 18.83 18.55
N GLU A 180 8.31 19.18 17.57
CA GLU A 180 9.05 20.46 17.60
C GLU A 180 8.13 21.64 17.28
N LEU A 181 7.19 21.48 16.36
CA LEU A 181 6.19 22.51 16.05
C LEU A 181 5.28 22.82 17.26
N GLU A 182 4.94 21.82 18.08
CA GLU A 182 4.18 21.98 19.32
C GLU A 182 4.84 22.92 20.36
N LYS A 183 6.16 23.11 20.29
CA LYS A 183 6.89 24.00 21.18
C LYS A 183 6.74 25.48 20.79
N ILE A 184 6.20 25.79 19.64
CA ILE A 184 5.97 27.14 19.16
C ILE A 184 4.62 27.60 19.71
N SER A 185 4.60 28.75 20.39
CA SER A 185 3.36 29.38 20.85
C SER A 185 2.69 30.09 19.67
N PHE A 186 1.49 29.68 19.32
CA PHE A 186 0.66 30.34 18.30
C PHE A 186 -0.35 31.29 18.97
N ASN A 187 -0.57 32.46 18.38
CA ASN A 187 -1.67 33.33 18.75
C ASN A 187 -3.00 32.73 18.27
N ASP A 188 -4.09 33.14 18.92
CA ASP A 188 -5.43 32.58 18.83
C ASP A 188 -5.90 32.10 17.47
N GLY A 189 -6.50 30.89 17.45
CA GLY A 189 -7.34 30.38 16.39
C GLY A 189 -6.64 29.45 15.36
N ASN A 190 -5.33 29.30 15.40
CA ASN A 190 -4.64 28.38 14.48
C ASN A 190 -4.66 26.95 15.02
N ASN A 191 -5.12 26.00 14.17
CA ASN A 191 -5.05 24.60 14.47
C ASN A 191 -3.68 24.06 14.07
N LEU A 192 -2.93 23.52 15.02
CA LEU A 192 -1.61 22.92 14.79
C LEU A 192 -1.62 21.86 13.68
N ASN A 193 -2.67 21.03 13.62
CA ASN A 193 -2.80 20.02 12.58
C ASN A 193 -2.94 20.62 11.18
N ASP A 194 -3.61 21.76 11.04
CA ASP A 194 -3.76 22.45 9.76
C ASP A 194 -2.42 23.05 9.32
N VAL A 195 -1.69 23.69 10.24
CA VAL A 195 -0.33 24.21 9.98
C VAL A 195 0.61 23.08 9.56
N PHE A 196 0.62 21.99 10.30
CA PHE A 196 1.45 20.83 10.00
C PHE A 196 1.09 20.18 8.65
N ASN A 197 -0.20 20.00 8.36
CA ASN A 197 -0.67 19.46 7.10
C ASN A 197 -0.28 20.36 5.91
N HIS A 198 -0.38 21.69 6.09
CA HIS A 198 0.05 22.64 5.07
C HIS A 198 1.57 22.54 4.81
N PHE A 199 2.37 22.44 5.86
CA PHE A 199 3.81 22.24 5.76
C PHE A 199 4.15 20.96 5.00
N VAL A 200 3.56 19.81 5.38
CA VAL A 200 3.85 18.51 4.77
C VAL A 200 3.40 18.46 3.30
N SER A 201 2.23 19.03 2.98
CA SER A 201 1.74 19.05 1.58
C SER A 201 2.62 19.90 0.67
N SER A 202 3.17 21.01 1.17
CA SER A 202 4.06 21.88 0.40
C SER A 202 5.35 21.20 -0.07
N LEU A 203 5.82 20.17 0.64
CA LEU A 203 7.01 19.40 0.23
C LEU A 203 6.75 18.63 -1.08
N GLY A 204 5.55 18.04 -1.22
CA GLY A 204 5.15 17.37 -2.46
C GLY A 204 5.01 18.33 -3.63
N ASP A 205 4.41 19.50 -3.39
CA ASP A 205 4.26 20.55 -4.40
C ASP A 205 5.62 21.08 -4.86
N SER A 206 6.54 21.32 -3.91
CA SER A 206 7.90 21.76 -4.23
C SER A 206 8.66 20.74 -5.10
N PHE A 207 8.56 19.45 -4.76
CA PHE A 207 9.19 18.39 -5.54
C PHE A 207 8.54 18.20 -6.92
N ALA A 208 7.25 18.45 -7.05
CA ALA A 208 6.57 18.40 -8.35
C ALA A 208 7.03 19.53 -9.30
N GLU A 209 7.38 20.69 -8.76
CA GLU A 209 7.93 21.82 -9.52
C GLU A 209 9.42 21.61 -9.88
N GLU A 210 10.22 21.14 -8.93
CA GLU A 210 11.67 20.90 -9.08
C GLU A 210 12.02 19.51 -8.53
N PRO A 211 12.08 18.47 -9.38
CA PRO A 211 12.34 17.10 -8.94
C PRO A 211 13.83 16.80 -8.68
N ASP A 212 14.54 17.72 -8.04
CA ASP A 212 15.93 17.62 -7.62
C ASP A 212 16.08 18.07 -6.17
N PHE A 213 16.33 17.10 -5.29
CA PHE A 213 16.46 17.38 -3.85
C PHE A 213 17.66 18.28 -3.52
N GLU A 214 18.77 18.18 -4.22
CA GLU A 214 19.95 19.03 -3.99
C GLU A 214 19.62 20.48 -4.32
N ASN A 215 18.93 20.72 -5.43
CA ASN A 215 18.48 22.07 -5.81
C ASN A 215 17.47 22.62 -4.80
N LEU A 216 16.50 21.81 -4.36
CA LEU A 216 15.53 22.23 -3.34
C LEU A 216 16.22 22.60 -2.01
N ILE A 217 17.17 21.79 -1.54
CA ILE A 217 17.95 22.05 -0.33
C ILE A 217 18.78 23.31 -0.49
N ASN A 218 19.48 23.51 -1.61
CA ASN A 218 20.32 24.66 -1.86
C ASN A 218 19.54 25.98 -1.96
N ARG A 219 18.28 25.95 -2.42
CA ARG A 219 17.40 27.15 -2.39
C ARG A 219 17.07 27.62 -0.97
N ILE A 220 17.07 26.72 0.02
CA ILE A 220 16.72 27.01 1.40
C ILE A 220 17.98 27.28 2.24
N LYS A 221 19.10 26.63 1.90
CA LYS A 221 20.37 26.72 2.60
C LYS A 221 21.11 28.03 2.28
N SER A 222 21.32 28.88 3.26
CA SER A 222 22.20 30.03 3.16
C SER A 222 23.54 29.76 3.88
N PRO A 223 24.69 30.29 3.34
CA PRO A 223 25.99 30.13 3.98
C PRO A 223 25.99 30.67 5.42
N GLY A 224 26.41 29.83 6.38
CA GLY A 224 26.42 30.17 7.80
C GLY A 224 25.03 30.27 8.44
N GLY A 225 23.97 29.88 7.72
CA GLY A 225 22.60 29.97 8.22
C GLY A 225 22.13 28.78 9.04
N THR A 226 20.94 28.89 9.62
CA THR A 226 20.32 27.86 10.47
C THR A 226 20.11 26.54 9.75
N THR A 227 19.72 26.59 8.47
CA THR A 227 19.53 25.41 7.62
C THR A 227 20.82 24.63 7.42
N GLN A 228 21.95 25.34 7.18
CA GLN A 228 23.25 24.68 7.06
C GLN A 228 23.63 23.97 8.36
N ALA A 229 23.53 24.63 9.51
CA ALA A 229 23.86 24.03 10.80
C ALA A 229 23.00 22.79 11.11
N GLY A 230 21.70 22.82 10.75
CA GLY A 230 20.80 21.68 10.90
C GLY A 230 21.18 20.50 10.00
N LEU A 231 21.50 20.76 8.72
CA LEU A 231 21.93 19.72 7.78
C LEU A 231 23.25 19.06 8.19
N GLU A 232 24.24 19.86 8.63
CA GLU A 232 25.51 19.36 9.17
C GLU A 232 25.29 18.43 10.38
N SER A 233 24.34 18.77 11.26
CA SER A 233 23.97 17.91 12.39
C SER A 233 23.38 16.57 11.93
N LEU A 234 22.52 16.57 10.90
CA LEU A 234 21.93 15.36 10.34
C LEU A 234 22.98 14.49 9.65
N GLU A 235 23.90 15.08 8.89
CA GLU A 235 25.04 14.39 8.26
C GLU A 235 25.93 13.73 9.29
N ASN A 236 26.33 14.47 10.35
CA ASN A 236 27.15 13.95 11.44
C ASN A 236 26.44 12.83 12.22
N SER A 237 25.12 12.76 12.18
CA SER A 237 24.31 11.69 12.76
C SER A 237 24.08 10.51 11.80
N GLU A 238 24.74 10.49 10.66
CA GLU A 238 24.66 9.41 9.65
C GLU A 238 23.19 9.10 9.21
N LEU A 239 22.38 10.13 8.98
CA LEU A 239 20.96 9.96 8.61
C LEU A 239 20.75 8.98 7.47
N ASP A 240 21.58 9.04 6.44
CA ASP A 240 21.59 8.13 5.28
C ASP A 240 21.72 6.68 5.70
N LYS A 241 22.67 6.38 6.59
CA LYS A 241 22.94 5.04 7.08
C LYS A 241 21.76 4.50 7.87
N ILE A 242 21.17 5.33 8.75
CA ILE A 242 20.00 4.97 9.55
C ILE A 242 18.85 4.53 8.67
N PHE A 243 18.54 5.29 7.59
CA PHE A 243 17.46 4.94 6.66
C PHE A 243 17.77 3.70 5.83
N ARG A 244 19.02 3.54 5.34
CA ARG A 244 19.45 2.35 4.60
C ARG A 244 19.31 1.09 5.45
N GLU A 245 19.75 1.13 6.70
CA GLU A 245 19.62 0.02 7.65
C GLU A 245 18.15 -0.33 7.92
N ALA A 246 17.27 0.67 8.08
CA ALA A 246 15.83 0.43 8.26
C ALA A 246 15.19 -0.26 7.04
N PHE A 247 15.53 0.16 5.81
CA PHE A 247 15.07 -0.50 4.60
C PHE A 247 15.58 -1.92 4.46
N GLU A 248 16.87 -2.17 4.74
CA GLU A 248 17.44 -3.52 4.69
C GLU A 248 16.83 -4.43 5.76
N ALA A 249 16.61 -3.95 6.98
CA ALA A 249 15.92 -4.70 8.04
C ALA A 249 14.49 -5.11 7.62
N ALA A 250 13.73 -4.18 7.05
CA ALA A 250 12.37 -4.47 6.56
C ALA A 250 12.37 -5.45 5.38
N LYS A 251 13.32 -5.33 4.44
CA LYS A 251 13.50 -6.25 3.32
C LYS A 251 13.84 -7.66 3.81
N ASN A 252 14.81 -7.78 4.71
CA ASN A 252 15.23 -9.05 5.28
C ASN A 252 14.07 -9.73 6.02
N ARG A 253 13.28 -8.97 6.79
CA ARG A 253 12.10 -9.51 7.45
C ARG A 253 11.05 -10.01 6.46
N SER A 254 10.88 -9.32 5.33
CA SER A 254 9.99 -9.78 4.24
C SER A 254 10.46 -11.11 3.63
N ILE A 255 11.77 -11.31 3.49
CA ILE A 255 12.37 -12.57 3.01
C ILE A 255 12.17 -13.69 4.06
N GLU A 256 12.42 -13.41 5.32
CA GLU A 256 12.20 -14.38 6.42
C GLU A 256 10.76 -14.87 6.44
N ILE A 257 9.78 -13.95 6.39
CA ILE A 257 8.34 -14.31 6.33
C ILE A 257 8.06 -15.22 5.14
N SER A 258 8.71 -14.99 3.99
CA SER A 258 8.56 -15.83 2.81
C SER A 258 9.11 -17.25 3.01
N ASN A 259 10.14 -17.41 3.81
CA ASN A 259 10.76 -18.70 4.10
C ASN A 259 10.01 -19.48 5.22
N GLU A 260 9.28 -18.78 6.09
CA GLU A 260 8.46 -19.36 7.16
C GLU A 260 7.14 -19.97 6.64
N GLN A 261 6.71 -19.68 5.40
CA GLN A 261 5.48 -20.15 4.75
C GLN A 261 5.80 -21.32 3.78
#